data_09c46e98a5c4f55ab644b04787bfd928
#
_entry.id   09c46e98a5c4f55ab644b04787bfd928
#
_cell.length_a   1.000
_cell.length_b   1.000
_cell.length_c   1.000
_cell.angle_alpha   90.00
_cell.angle_beta   90.00
_cell.angle_gamma   90.00
#
_symmetry.space_group_name_H-M   'P 1'
#
loop_
_entity.id
_entity.type
_entity.pdbx_description
1 polymer ?
#
loop_
_entity_poly.entity_id
_entity_poly.type
_entity_poly.pdbx_seq_one_letter_code
_entity_poly.pdbx_strand_id
1 'polypeptide(L)'
;MNNQLQLTTASSYLKAALFIGANIALPHLFHLVPGGGVMFLPIYVFTLCGALCYGWRFGLLTAVMTPLAGYLLFDAPALVMVPDMMLKGAVLSVVAAWLMDKNTRAIKINPLLTVVVSWLLVGLMEWPFVGAAFAFQDFVTGLPGMMLMTLAGMIALKLKS
;
A
#
# COMPACT_ATOMS: atom_id res chain seq x y z
N MET A 1 -6.45 6.59 23.21
CA MET A 1 -6.33 7.86 22.49
C MET A 1 -6.05 7.53 21.03
N ASN A 2 -6.95 7.96 20.14
CA ASN A 2 -6.78 7.71 18.69
C ASN A 2 -5.62 8.55 18.17
N ASN A 3 -4.45 7.94 18.04
CA ASN A 3 -3.27 8.54 17.38
C ASN A 3 -3.40 8.49 15.84
N GLN A 4 -4.60 8.75 15.33
CA GLN A 4 -4.76 8.98 13.89
C GLN A 4 -4.30 10.40 13.61
N LEU A 5 -3.32 10.52 12.72
CA LEU A 5 -2.85 11.83 12.29
C LEU A 5 -4.02 12.55 11.62
N GLN A 6 -4.49 13.62 12.22
CA GLN A 6 -5.51 14.44 11.59
C GLN A 6 -4.86 15.18 10.41
N LEU A 7 -5.40 14.98 9.21
CA LEU A 7 -4.97 15.66 7.99
C LEU A 7 -5.41 17.14 7.99
N THR A 8 -5.17 17.83 9.10
CA THR A 8 -5.60 19.23 9.32
C THR A 8 -4.41 20.17 9.46
N THR A 9 -3.21 19.65 9.63
CA THR A 9 -2.00 20.46 9.87
C THR A 9 -1.06 20.40 8.67
N ALA A 10 -0.32 21.50 8.39
CA ALA A 10 0.69 21.55 7.36
C ALA A 10 1.75 20.44 7.51
N SER A 11 2.11 20.08 8.75
CA SER A 11 3.02 18.96 9.05
C SER A 11 2.50 17.61 8.56
N SER A 12 1.18 17.38 8.62
CA SER A 12 0.57 16.14 8.13
C SER A 12 0.65 16.02 6.62
N TYR A 13 0.44 17.12 5.91
CA TYR A 13 0.57 17.17 4.45
C TYR A 13 2.02 17.03 4.00
N LEU A 14 2.96 17.62 4.72
CA LEU A 14 4.40 17.43 4.45
C LEU A 14 4.81 15.96 4.59
N LYS A 15 4.37 15.29 5.65
CA LYS A 15 4.60 13.84 5.82
C LYS A 15 3.96 13.03 4.70
N ALA A 16 2.73 13.35 4.29
CA ALA A 16 2.07 12.68 3.18
C ALA A 16 2.86 12.87 1.88
N ALA A 17 3.33 14.08 1.58
CA ALA A 17 4.16 14.37 0.42
C ALA A 17 5.47 13.57 0.43
N LEU A 18 6.13 13.44 1.58
CA LEU A 18 7.34 12.61 1.73
C LEU A 18 7.04 11.13 1.46
N PHE A 19 5.93 10.59 1.97
CA PHE A 19 5.54 9.20 1.74
C PHE A 19 5.15 8.95 0.27
N ILE A 20 4.44 9.89 -0.36
CA ILE A 20 4.11 9.84 -1.78
C ILE A 20 5.39 9.88 -2.63
N GLY A 21 6.29 10.82 -2.34
CA GLY A 21 7.59 10.93 -3.03
C GLY A 21 8.43 9.66 -2.88
N ALA A 22 8.49 9.08 -1.68
CA ALA A 22 9.19 7.82 -1.43
C ALA A 22 8.55 6.64 -2.19
N ASN A 23 7.21 6.56 -2.25
CA ASN A 23 6.49 5.56 -3.04
C ASN A 23 6.74 5.72 -4.55
N ILE A 24 6.95 6.93 -5.05
CA ILE A 24 7.28 7.18 -6.47
C ILE A 24 8.76 6.85 -6.73
N ALA A 25 9.66 7.23 -5.83
CA ALA A 25 11.09 7.00 -5.99
C ALA A 25 11.47 5.52 -5.91
N LEU A 26 10.84 4.77 -5.01
CA LEU A 26 11.18 3.37 -4.76
C LEU A 26 11.03 2.47 -5.99
N PRO A 27 9.96 2.53 -6.80
CA PRO A 27 9.85 1.78 -8.05
C PRO A 27 11.01 2.03 -9.02
N HIS A 28 11.54 3.25 -9.11
CA HIS A 28 12.66 3.56 -9.99
C HIS A 28 13.92 2.74 -9.65
N LEU A 29 14.14 2.45 -8.36
CA LEU A 29 15.24 1.59 -7.93
C LEU A 29 14.99 0.12 -8.32
N PHE A 30 13.75 -0.35 -8.23
CA PHE A 30 13.38 -1.73 -8.59
C PHE A 30 13.28 -1.95 -10.10
N HIS A 31 13.09 -0.90 -10.89
CA HIS A 31 13.13 -0.99 -12.36
C HIS A 31 14.53 -1.31 -12.93
N LEU A 32 15.58 -1.20 -12.11
CA LEU A 32 16.92 -1.70 -12.47
C LEU A 32 16.95 -3.22 -12.63
N VAL A 33 15.97 -3.93 -12.06
CA VAL A 33 15.79 -5.38 -12.21
C VAL A 33 14.64 -5.63 -13.19
N PRO A 34 14.83 -6.44 -14.25
CA PRO A 34 13.74 -6.76 -15.17
C PRO A 34 12.51 -7.31 -14.44
N GLY A 35 11.34 -6.69 -14.63
CA GLY A 35 10.09 -7.07 -13.95
C GLY A 35 10.00 -6.68 -12.48
N GLY A 36 11.01 -6.04 -11.89
CA GLY A 36 11.06 -5.72 -10.47
C GLY A 36 9.93 -4.83 -9.98
N GLY A 37 9.44 -3.91 -10.80
CA GLY A 37 8.30 -3.05 -10.44
C GLY A 37 7.03 -3.83 -10.12
N VAL A 38 6.72 -4.87 -10.89
CA VAL A 38 5.54 -5.73 -10.69
C VAL A 38 5.78 -6.74 -9.57
N MET A 39 6.98 -7.33 -9.51
CA MET A 39 7.29 -8.36 -8.50
C MET A 39 7.36 -7.82 -7.08
N PHE A 40 8.01 -6.66 -6.89
CA PHE A 40 8.29 -6.14 -5.55
C PHE A 40 7.21 -5.18 -5.04
N LEU A 41 6.26 -4.76 -5.89
CA LEU A 41 5.15 -3.88 -5.51
C LEU A 41 5.58 -2.66 -4.69
N PRO A 42 6.71 -2.00 -5.03
CA PRO A 42 7.35 -1.03 -4.17
C PRO A 42 6.47 0.20 -3.91
N ILE A 43 5.53 0.48 -4.80
CA ILE A 43 4.59 1.61 -4.71
C ILE A 43 3.64 1.52 -3.50
N TYR A 44 3.47 0.34 -2.89
CA TYR A 44 2.58 0.14 -1.74
C TYR A 44 3.29 0.13 -0.39
N VAL A 45 4.62 0.08 -0.38
CA VAL A 45 5.43 -0.05 0.85
C VAL A 45 5.14 1.10 1.82
N PHE A 46 5.27 2.35 1.35
CA PHE A 46 5.01 3.51 2.19
C PHE A 46 3.53 3.77 2.42
N THR A 47 2.65 3.28 1.53
CA THR A 47 1.20 3.29 1.76
C THR A 47 0.84 2.44 2.97
N LEU A 48 1.36 1.20 3.06
CA LEU A 48 1.17 0.35 4.22
C LEU A 48 1.77 0.97 5.49
N CYS A 49 3.02 1.42 5.43
CA CYS A 49 3.67 2.07 6.57
C CYS A 49 2.87 3.30 7.05
N GLY A 50 2.39 4.11 6.12
CA GLY A 50 1.55 5.26 6.40
C GLY A 50 0.22 4.89 7.08
N ALA A 51 -0.46 3.85 6.57
CA ALA A 51 -1.70 3.35 7.16
C ALA A 51 -1.48 2.81 8.59
N LEU A 52 -0.42 2.04 8.80
CA LEU A 52 -0.08 1.45 10.10
C LEU A 52 0.38 2.53 11.11
N CYS A 53 1.14 3.53 10.67
CA CYS A 53 1.70 4.54 11.58
C CYS A 53 0.72 5.69 11.86
N TYR A 54 0.02 6.16 10.84
CA TYR A 54 -0.78 7.39 10.91
C TYR A 54 -2.28 7.18 10.72
N GLY A 55 -2.68 5.96 10.38
CA GLY A 55 -4.08 5.57 10.21
C GLY A 55 -4.55 5.53 8.75
N TRP A 56 -5.73 4.92 8.56
CA TRP A 56 -6.26 4.60 7.23
C TRP A 56 -6.45 5.79 6.30
N ARG A 57 -6.83 6.96 6.84
CA ARG A 57 -7.02 8.19 6.05
C ARG A 57 -5.72 8.66 5.40
N PHE A 58 -4.62 8.54 6.15
CA PHE A 58 -3.28 8.84 5.64
C PHE A 58 -2.85 7.81 4.58
N GLY A 59 -3.06 6.52 4.86
CA GLY A 59 -2.81 5.45 3.89
C GLY A 59 -3.64 5.63 2.62
N LEU A 60 -4.93 5.97 2.73
CA LEU A 60 -5.80 6.19 1.59
C LEU A 60 -5.34 7.40 0.74
N LEU A 61 -4.94 8.49 1.40
CA LEU A 61 -4.39 9.66 0.70
C LEU A 61 -3.14 9.27 -0.10
N THR A 62 -2.20 8.55 0.51
CA THR A 62 -0.99 8.08 -0.18
C THR A 62 -1.31 7.08 -1.29
N ALA A 63 -2.27 6.18 -1.09
CA ALA A 63 -2.72 5.19 -2.07
C ALA A 63 -3.28 5.82 -3.35
N VAL A 64 -4.04 6.90 -3.21
CA VAL A 64 -4.64 7.61 -4.34
C VAL A 64 -3.64 8.55 -5.01
N MET A 65 -2.93 9.34 -4.21
CA MET A 65 -2.05 10.37 -4.73
C MET A 65 -0.76 9.84 -5.35
N THR A 66 -0.25 8.68 -4.88
CA THR A 66 1.01 8.13 -5.42
C THR A 66 0.92 7.77 -6.89
N PRO A 67 -0.01 6.88 -7.34
CA PRO A 67 -0.08 6.53 -8.77
C PRO A 67 -0.52 7.72 -9.63
N LEU A 68 -1.35 8.61 -9.11
CA LEU A 68 -1.77 9.80 -9.83
C LEU A 68 -0.59 10.79 -10.04
N ALA A 69 0.16 11.08 -8.98
CA ALA A 69 1.33 11.94 -9.08
C ALA A 69 2.45 11.31 -9.93
N GLY A 70 2.64 10.00 -9.82
CA GLY A 70 3.58 9.27 -10.66
C GLY A 70 3.25 9.39 -12.15
N TYR A 71 1.97 9.20 -12.51
CA TYR A 71 1.50 9.40 -13.87
C TYR A 71 1.69 10.85 -14.35
N LEU A 72 1.27 11.84 -13.56
CA LEU A 72 1.32 13.25 -13.96
C LEU A 72 2.75 13.82 -14.08
N LEU A 73 3.69 13.33 -13.27
CA LEU A 73 5.06 13.85 -13.20
C LEU A 73 6.05 13.06 -14.06
N PHE A 74 5.81 11.76 -14.22
CA PHE A 74 6.78 10.83 -14.84
C PHE A 74 6.17 9.96 -15.94
N ASP A 75 4.88 10.17 -16.28
CA ASP A 75 4.14 9.34 -17.23
C ASP A 75 4.17 7.84 -16.87
N ALA A 76 4.29 7.55 -15.60
CA ALA A 76 4.40 6.19 -15.05
C ALA A 76 3.74 6.12 -13.67
N PRO A 77 2.88 5.12 -13.42
CA PRO A 77 2.47 4.00 -14.29
C PRO A 77 1.58 4.44 -15.46
N ALA A 78 1.40 3.56 -16.46
CA ALA A 78 0.46 3.84 -17.55
C ALA A 78 -0.95 4.16 -17.01
N LEU A 79 -1.66 5.09 -17.63
CA LEU A 79 -2.96 5.59 -17.16
C LEU A 79 -3.97 4.47 -16.89
N VAL A 80 -3.96 3.42 -17.71
CA VAL A 80 -4.84 2.25 -17.55
C VAL A 80 -4.60 1.48 -16.26
N MET A 81 -3.40 1.56 -15.68
CA MET A 81 -3.03 0.89 -14.41
C MET A 81 -3.34 1.74 -13.17
N VAL A 82 -3.52 3.05 -13.34
CA VAL A 82 -3.73 3.97 -12.22
C VAL A 82 -4.94 3.59 -11.36
N PRO A 83 -6.14 3.30 -11.92
CA PRO A 83 -7.30 2.90 -11.12
C PRO A 83 -7.07 1.60 -10.33
N ASP A 84 -6.44 0.61 -10.95
CA ASP A 84 -6.10 -0.66 -10.31
C ASP A 84 -5.15 -0.45 -9.11
N MET A 85 -4.11 0.33 -9.31
CA MET A 85 -3.17 0.66 -8.24
C MET A 85 -3.82 1.45 -7.09
N MET A 86 -4.73 2.38 -7.41
CA MET A 86 -5.51 3.09 -6.40
C MET A 86 -6.37 2.13 -5.59
N LEU A 87 -7.06 1.19 -6.25
CA LEU A 87 -7.90 0.20 -5.62
C LEU A 87 -7.09 -0.68 -4.65
N LYS A 88 -5.98 -1.24 -5.11
CA LYS A 88 -5.07 -2.08 -4.30
C LYS A 88 -4.58 -1.34 -3.06
N GLY A 89 -4.11 -0.12 -3.23
CA GLY A 89 -3.64 0.71 -2.12
C GLY A 89 -4.76 1.13 -1.15
N ALA A 90 -5.97 1.40 -1.67
CA ALA A 90 -7.13 1.74 -0.85
C ALA A 90 -7.58 0.54 0.01
N VAL A 91 -7.70 -0.65 -0.58
CA VAL A 91 -8.01 -1.90 0.14
C VAL A 91 -6.97 -2.17 1.22
N LEU A 92 -5.68 -2.05 0.89
CA LEU A 92 -4.58 -2.22 1.85
C LEU A 92 -4.71 -1.26 3.04
N SER A 93 -5.06 0.00 2.79
CA SER A 93 -5.23 1.03 3.84
C SER A 93 -6.42 0.76 4.74
N VAL A 94 -7.55 0.32 4.16
CA VAL A 94 -8.78 0.00 4.90
C VAL A 94 -8.59 -1.26 5.74
N VAL A 95 -8.00 -2.31 5.18
CA VAL A 95 -7.70 -3.56 5.90
C VAL A 95 -6.72 -3.31 7.05
N ALA A 96 -5.70 -2.48 6.82
CA ALA A 96 -4.78 -2.07 7.88
C ALA A 96 -5.53 -1.41 9.05
N ALA A 97 -6.47 -0.52 8.76
CA ALA A 97 -7.29 0.13 9.80
C ALA A 97 -8.19 -0.85 10.53
N TRP A 98 -8.86 -1.73 9.78
CA TRP A 98 -9.77 -2.72 10.36
C TRP A 98 -9.05 -3.67 11.32
N LEU A 99 -7.87 -4.16 10.93
CA LEU A 99 -7.04 -5.03 11.78
C LEU A 99 -6.37 -4.28 12.95
N MET A 100 -6.24 -2.95 12.85
CA MET A 100 -5.71 -2.10 13.94
C MET A 100 -6.78 -1.65 14.92
N ASP A 101 -8.05 -1.90 14.68
CA ASP A 101 -9.11 -1.48 15.58
C ASP A 101 -8.99 -2.25 16.90
N LYS A 102 -8.92 -1.47 18.01
CA LYS A 102 -8.72 -1.99 19.36
C LYS A 102 -9.84 -2.89 19.85
N ASN A 103 -11.00 -2.86 19.22
CA ASN A 103 -12.12 -3.75 19.56
C ASN A 103 -11.90 -5.18 19.05
N THR A 104 -11.05 -5.39 18.07
CA THR A 104 -10.64 -6.70 17.58
C THR A 104 -9.46 -7.23 18.42
N ARG A 105 -9.65 -7.32 19.73
CA ARG A 105 -8.61 -7.64 20.74
C ARG A 105 -7.89 -8.98 20.57
N ALA A 106 -8.29 -9.81 19.63
CA ALA A 106 -7.75 -11.15 19.44
C ALA A 106 -6.54 -11.23 18.47
N ILE A 107 -6.35 -10.22 17.64
CA ILE A 107 -5.30 -10.28 16.61
C ILE A 107 -4.32 -9.13 16.87
N LYS A 108 -3.11 -9.48 17.31
CA LYS A 108 -1.99 -8.50 17.35
C LYS A 108 -1.81 -7.95 15.95
N ILE A 109 -1.59 -6.64 15.85
CA ILE A 109 -1.28 -5.96 14.58
C ILE A 109 -0.19 -6.74 13.87
N ASN A 110 -0.56 -7.42 12.79
CA ASN A 110 0.37 -8.24 12.03
C ASN A 110 0.39 -7.73 10.59
N PRO A 111 1.47 -7.07 10.16
CA PRO A 111 1.60 -6.60 8.79
C PRO A 111 1.44 -7.71 7.75
N LEU A 112 1.89 -8.93 8.04
CA LEU A 112 1.71 -10.08 7.16
C LEU A 112 0.22 -10.37 6.92
N LEU A 113 -0.57 -10.44 7.99
CA LEU A 113 -2.01 -10.67 7.88
C LEU A 113 -2.69 -9.54 7.10
N THR A 114 -2.29 -8.29 7.35
CA THR A 114 -2.81 -7.13 6.61
C THR A 114 -2.56 -7.27 5.12
N VAL A 115 -1.34 -7.60 4.72
CA VAL A 115 -0.95 -7.75 3.32
C VAL A 115 -1.69 -8.92 2.67
N VAL A 116 -1.68 -10.10 3.30
CA VAL A 116 -2.34 -11.30 2.74
C VAL A 116 -3.85 -11.10 2.57
N VAL A 117 -4.53 -10.59 3.59
CA VAL A 117 -5.98 -10.33 3.52
C VAL A 117 -6.29 -9.29 2.44
N SER A 118 -5.49 -8.22 2.34
CA SER A 118 -5.69 -7.20 1.32
C SER A 118 -5.58 -7.76 -0.09
N TRP A 119 -4.55 -8.59 -0.36
CA TRP A 119 -4.36 -9.19 -1.69
C TRP A 119 -5.43 -10.21 -2.04
N LEU A 120 -5.89 -10.99 -1.07
CA LEU A 120 -7.02 -11.91 -1.27
C LEU A 120 -8.32 -11.14 -1.62
N LEU A 121 -8.59 -10.04 -0.91
CA LEU A 121 -9.76 -9.20 -1.20
C LEU A 121 -9.67 -8.55 -2.57
N VAL A 122 -8.49 -8.01 -2.92
CA VAL A 122 -8.26 -7.44 -4.26
C VAL A 122 -8.46 -8.50 -5.34
N GLY A 123 -7.86 -9.67 -5.20
CA GLY A 123 -8.04 -10.77 -6.16
C GLY A 123 -9.50 -11.18 -6.34
N LEU A 124 -10.29 -11.20 -5.26
CA LEU A 124 -11.73 -11.45 -5.33
C LEU A 124 -12.49 -10.32 -6.05
N MET A 125 -12.07 -9.07 -5.85
CA MET A 125 -12.69 -7.92 -6.52
C MET A 125 -12.33 -7.85 -8.01
N GLU A 126 -11.12 -8.23 -8.38
CA GLU A 126 -10.64 -8.21 -9.77
C GLU A 126 -11.15 -9.41 -10.58
N TRP A 127 -11.40 -10.56 -9.94
CA TRP A 127 -11.82 -11.79 -10.60
C TRP A 127 -12.93 -11.60 -11.64
N PRO A 128 -14.05 -10.89 -11.38
CA PRO A 128 -15.10 -10.72 -12.36
C PRO A 128 -14.69 -9.92 -13.62
N PHE A 129 -13.64 -9.11 -13.52
CA PHE A 129 -13.19 -8.20 -14.58
C PHE A 129 -12.03 -8.76 -15.41
N VAL A 130 -11.08 -9.42 -14.75
CA VAL A 130 -9.84 -9.88 -15.39
C VAL A 130 -9.72 -11.41 -15.46
N GLY A 131 -10.62 -12.13 -14.81
CA GLY A 131 -10.63 -13.59 -14.75
C GLY A 131 -9.75 -14.18 -13.65
N ALA A 132 -10.09 -15.42 -13.23
CA ALA A 132 -9.44 -16.10 -12.10
C ALA A 132 -7.95 -16.36 -12.33
N ALA A 133 -7.58 -16.70 -13.57
CA ALA A 133 -6.18 -17.01 -13.91
C ALA A 133 -5.27 -15.78 -13.73
N PHE A 134 -5.74 -14.61 -14.15
CA PHE A 134 -5.00 -13.36 -14.01
C PHE A 134 -4.88 -12.94 -12.55
N ALA A 135 -6.00 -12.98 -11.79
CA ALA A 135 -5.99 -12.64 -10.37
C ALA A 135 -5.05 -13.56 -9.57
N PHE A 136 -5.01 -14.86 -9.90
CA PHE A 136 -4.08 -15.80 -9.29
C PHE A 136 -2.62 -15.52 -9.68
N GLN A 137 -2.36 -15.20 -10.94
CA GLN A 137 -1.02 -14.85 -11.42
C GLN A 137 -0.50 -13.57 -10.75
N ASP A 138 -1.34 -12.54 -10.60
CA ASP A 138 -0.99 -11.29 -9.91
C ASP A 138 -0.60 -11.55 -8.46
N PHE A 139 -1.37 -12.42 -7.77
CA PHE A 139 -1.05 -12.85 -6.41
C PHE A 139 0.32 -13.53 -6.33
N VAL A 140 0.58 -14.51 -7.20
CA VAL A 140 1.86 -15.26 -7.19
C VAL A 140 3.04 -14.37 -7.56
N THR A 141 2.89 -13.53 -8.58
CA THR A 141 3.94 -12.61 -9.02
C THR A 141 4.26 -11.57 -7.95
N GLY A 142 3.26 -11.13 -7.19
CA GLY A 142 3.40 -10.15 -6.11
C GLY A 142 3.97 -10.70 -4.79
N LEU A 143 4.17 -12.01 -4.64
CA LEU A 143 4.67 -12.61 -3.39
C LEU A 143 5.96 -11.96 -2.85
N PRO A 144 7.01 -11.70 -3.65
CA PRO A 144 8.19 -11.01 -3.16
C PRO A 144 7.88 -9.61 -2.61
N GLY A 145 6.97 -8.88 -3.26
CA GLY A 145 6.50 -7.57 -2.81
C GLY A 145 5.71 -7.63 -1.51
N MET A 146 4.87 -8.65 -1.34
CA MET A 146 4.16 -8.89 -0.09
C MET A 146 5.12 -9.14 1.08
N MET A 147 6.21 -9.87 0.85
CA MET A 147 7.27 -10.06 1.85
C MET A 147 7.96 -8.75 2.18
N LEU A 148 8.32 -7.96 1.16
CA LEU A 148 8.94 -6.65 1.34
C LEU A 148 8.04 -5.70 2.15
N MET A 149 6.76 -5.61 1.81
CA MET A 149 5.77 -4.80 2.53
C MET A 149 5.61 -5.27 3.98
N THR A 150 5.58 -6.58 4.21
CA THR A 150 5.47 -7.17 5.55
C THR A 150 6.66 -6.76 6.41
N LEU A 151 7.88 -6.90 5.89
CA LEU A 151 9.10 -6.48 6.59
C LEU A 151 9.11 -4.98 6.88
N ALA A 152 8.78 -4.16 5.89
CA ALA A 152 8.70 -2.71 6.06
C ALA A 152 7.64 -2.32 7.11
N GLY A 153 6.48 -2.95 7.09
CA GLY A 153 5.43 -2.75 8.07
C GLY A 153 5.85 -3.14 9.50
N MET A 154 6.57 -4.24 9.67
CA MET A 154 7.12 -4.66 10.97
C MET A 154 8.13 -3.63 11.51
N ILE A 155 9.03 -3.15 10.64
CA ILE A 155 10.01 -2.13 11.00
C ILE A 155 9.30 -0.83 11.40
N ALA A 156 8.32 -0.39 10.61
CA ALA A 156 7.56 0.83 10.88
C ALA A 156 6.83 0.77 12.23
N LEU A 157 6.22 -0.37 12.59
CA LEU A 157 5.57 -0.57 13.87
C LEU A 157 6.57 -0.58 15.03
N LYS A 158 7.75 -1.19 14.84
CA LYS A 158 8.81 -1.21 15.85
C LYS A 158 9.40 0.18 16.12
N LEU A 159 9.51 1.00 15.09
CA LEU A 159 9.99 2.39 15.24
C LEU A 159 8.95 3.30 15.89
N LYS A 160 7.67 2.93 15.84
CA LYS A 160 6.58 3.68 16.46
C LYS A 160 6.35 3.31 17.94
N SER A 161 6.75 2.09 18.35
CA SER A 161 6.56 1.62 19.74
C SER A 161 7.54 2.26 20.67
#